data_e42739b3fe0f96dfc25a2090ef209ad3
#
_entry.id   e42739b3fe0f96dfc25a2090ef209ad3
#
_cell.length_a   1.000
_cell.length_b   1.000
_cell.length_c   1.000
_cell.angle_alpha   90.00
_cell.angle_beta   90.00
_cell.angle_gamma   90.00
#
_symmetry.space_group_name_H-M   'P 1'
#
loop_
_entity.id
_entity.type
_entity.pdbx_description
1 polymer ?
#
loop_
_entity_poly.entity_id
_entity_poly.type
_entity_poly.pdbx_seq_one_letter_code
_entity_poly.pdbx_strand_id
1 'polypeptide(L)'
;MLDEYMKNLGYQEEEMEFILSSYQLSKETESTLLYKIKSLVNYLHRNGLDNAAIINITTTIPNIIVESIENIKVRINELLGFGFNKLEVFKMIENYPYILEMSNQRINNKYQVLEEIGFSKDDCNELFVKKTDILNKDPSSIKKKIEFFLEYGYDKNDIITILREIPILFDMTQLQITKKLEEYKEFGFTEDEIIKITTYLPDLYIYNKEDITSKTKYLTENGYTTKNIINAIKKLPIILKHNNLSKIEENIENLENLGFGISEIVPLTEKNPYILHYSKDMISDNFKCCIKYNLFNNEVIKMMNETPLLLTYNKKELDKRLHYYKDKNLIDIIKNNSNYLLISLELIENREKYIKTKNKADVFLSDKEFYNKYKVNRDDILKGVK
;
A
#
# COMPACT_ATOMS: atom_id res chain seq x y z
N MET A 1 -27.81 32.55 26.41
CA MET A 1 -27.35 31.28 27.03
C MET A 1 -27.07 30.18 25.98
N LEU A 2 -28.01 29.95 25.06
CA LEU A 2 -27.81 28.97 23.97
C LEU A 2 -26.67 29.39 23.04
N ASP A 3 -26.69 30.64 22.54
CA ASP A 3 -25.68 31.19 21.65
C ASP A 3 -24.28 31.16 22.28
N GLU A 4 -24.18 31.55 23.55
CA GLU A 4 -22.92 31.53 24.29
C GLU A 4 -22.38 30.09 24.43
N TYR A 5 -23.25 29.12 24.70
CA TYR A 5 -22.85 27.71 24.77
C TYR A 5 -22.35 27.19 23.43
N MET A 6 -23.07 27.51 22.35
CA MET A 6 -22.66 27.07 20.98
C MET A 6 -21.36 27.77 20.56
N LYS A 7 -21.19 29.07 20.82
CA LYS A 7 -19.93 29.81 20.59
C LYS A 7 -18.75 29.18 21.35
N ASN A 8 -18.96 28.76 22.60
CA ASN A 8 -17.93 28.10 23.41
C ASN A 8 -17.57 26.71 22.90
N LEU A 9 -18.44 26.04 22.16
CA LEU A 9 -18.14 24.78 21.45
C LEU A 9 -17.37 25.00 20.14
N GLY A 10 -17.37 26.22 19.60
CA GLY A 10 -16.66 26.59 18.37
C GLY A 10 -17.56 26.85 17.16
N TYR A 11 -18.90 26.84 17.32
CA TYR A 11 -19.81 27.16 16.21
C TYR A 11 -19.62 28.62 15.74
N GLN A 12 -19.66 28.81 14.41
CA GLN A 12 -19.70 30.11 13.76
C GLN A 12 -21.14 30.67 13.76
N GLU A 13 -21.29 31.99 13.64
CA GLU A 13 -22.62 32.64 13.66
C GLU A 13 -23.53 32.10 12.54
N GLU A 14 -23.00 31.94 11.34
CA GLU A 14 -23.74 31.40 10.19
C GLU A 14 -24.23 29.94 10.42
N GLU A 15 -23.41 29.12 11.08
CA GLU A 15 -23.76 27.72 11.41
C GLU A 15 -24.89 27.69 12.45
N MET A 16 -24.84 28.59 13.45
CA MET A 16 -25.87 28.72 14.47
C MET A 16 -27.19 29.17 13.85
N GLU A 17 -27.19 30.22 13.01
CA GLU A 17 -28.37 30.71 12.29
C GLU A 17 -28.97 29.59 11.42
N PHE A 18 -28.15 28.87 10.67
CA PHE A 18 -28.59 27.74 9.84
C PHE A 18 -29.29 26.66 10.67
N ILE A 19 -28.65 26.20 11.75
CA ILE A 19 -29.21 25.20 12.66
C ILE A 19 -30.54 25.66 13.25
N LEU A 20 -30.58 26.85 13.84
CA LEU A 20 -31.75 27.41 14.56
C LEU A 20 -32.92 27.73 13.60
N SER A 21 -32.66 28.01 12.34
CA SER A 21 -33.69 28.21 11.30
C SER A 21 -34.41 26.95 10.87
N SER A 22 -33.88 25.76 11.21
CA SER A 22 -34.52 24.51 10.83
C SER A 22 -35.93 24.38 11.43
N TYR A 23 -36.89 23.89 10.64
CA TYR A 23 -38.31 23.89 11.00
C TYR A 23 -38.65 23.18 12.31
N GLN A 24 -37.93 22.11 12.66
CA GLN A 24 -38.20 21.42 13.92
C GLN A 24 -37.62 22.14 15.13
N LEU A 25 -36.45 22.74 15.01
CA LEU A 25 -35.81 23.48 16.09
C LEU A 25 -36.55 24.81 16.36
N SER A 26 -37.05 25.47 15.32
CA SER A 26 -37.79 26.77 15.47
C SER A 26 -39.08 26.65 16.29
N LYS A 27 -39.54 25.45 16.57
CA LYS A 27 -40.71 25.21 17.43
C LYS A 27 -40.37 25.03 18.91
N GLU A 28 -39.11 24.87 19.23
CA GLU A 28 -38.63 24.62 20.58
C GLU A 28 -38.27 25.93 21.30
N THR A 29 -38.36 25.94 22.61
CA THR A 29 -37.89 27.08 23.42
C THR A 29 -36.36 27.03 23.53
N GLU A 30 -35.72 28.20 23.72
CA GLU A 30 -34.26 28.32 23.90
C GLU A 30 -33.74 27.41 25.04
N SER A 31 -34.48 27.35 26.15
CA SER A 31 -34.12 26.50 27.30
C SER A 31 -34.17 24.99 26.96
N THR A 32 -35.17 24.59 26.19
CA THR A 32 -35.29 23.20 25.73
C THR A 32 -34.17 22.85 24.77
N LEU A 33 -33.88 23.73 23.80
CA LEU A 33 -32.79 23.54 22.87
C LEU A 33 -31.42 23.46 23.58
N LEU A 34 -31.18 24.33 24.54
CA LEU A 34 -29.94 24.30 25.33
C LEU A 34 -29.78 22.98 26.09
N TYR A 35 -30.87 22.45 26.67
CA TYR A 35 -30.82 21.13 27.33
C TYR A 35 -30.55 19.99 26.35
N LYS A 36 -31.23 19.98 25.22
CA LYS A 36 -31.10 18.92 24.21
C LYS A 36 -29.70 18.94 23.59
N ILE A 37 -29.17 20.09 23.19
CA ILE A 37 -27.84 20.19 22.60
C ILE A 37 -26.74 19.77 23.61
N LYS A 38 -26.86 20.16 24.87
CA LYS A 38 -25.93 19.74 25.94
C LYS A 38 -25.95 18.24 26.12
N SER A 39 -27.14 17.63 26.10
CA SER A 39 -27.30 16.17 26.22
C SER A 39 -26.67 15.45 25.05
N LEU A 40 -26.89 15.93 23.82
CA LEU A 40 -26.31 15.38 22.60
C LEU A 40 -24.77 15.51 22.60
N VAL A 41 -24.25 16.70 22.87
CA VAL A 41 -22.80 16.96 22.94
C VAL A 41 -22.14 16.04 23.96
N ASN A 42 -22.69 15.94 25.18
CA ASN A 42 -22.17 15.05 26.20
C ASN A 42 -22.18 13.57 25.76
N TYR A 43 -23.23 13.15 25.07
CA TYR A 43 -23.31 11.79 24.56
C TYR A 43 -22.26 11.53 23.49
N LEU A 44 -22.11 12.43 22.51
CA LEU A 44 -21.13 12.28 21.42
C LEU A 44 -19.68 12.35 21.93
N HIS A 45 -19.35 13.29 22.85
CA HIS A 45 -18.03 13.35 23.49
C HIS A 45 -17.66 12.06 24.24
N ARG A 46 -18.62 11.48 25.00
CA ARG A 46 -18.38 10.18 25.69
C ARG A 46 -18.10 9.02 24.72
N ASN A 47 -18.44 9.20 23.46
CA ASN A 47 -18.17 8.24 22.40
C ASN A 47 -16.99 8.61 21.49
N GLY A 48 -16.20 9.63 21.90
CA GLY A 48 -14.91 9.96 21.30
C GLY A 48 -14.95 10.99 20.17
N LEU A 49 -16.11 11.60 19.89
CA LEU A 49 -16.20 12.69 18.91
C LEU A 49 -15.79 14.02 19.54
N ASP A 50 -15.00 14.81 18.82
CA ASP A 50 -14.60 16.15 19.23
C ASP A 50 -15.63 17.22 18.84
N ASN A 51 -15.35 18.48 19.18
CA ASN A 51 -16.25 19.60 18.86
C ASN A 51 -16.43 19.78 17.35
N ALA A 52 -15.37 19.60 16.56
CA ALA A 52 -15.44 19.78 15.11
C ALA A 52 -16.36 18.74 14.47
N ALA A 53 -16.26 17.49 14.89
CA ALA A 53 -17.14 16.41 14.45
C ALA A 53 -18.61 16.68 14.88
N ILE A 54 -18.83 17.16 16.10
CA ILE A 54 -20.17 17.48 16.61
C ILE A 54 -20.80 18.65 15.82
N ILE A 55 -20.03 19.69 15.53
CA ILE A 55 -20.47 20.79 14.69
C ILE A 55 -20.85 20.30 13.30
N ASN A 56 -19.99 19.48 12.67
CA ASN A 56 -20.28 18.88 11.37
C ASN A 56 -21.57 18.04 11.39
N ILE A 57 -21.79 17.22 12.42
CA ILE A 57 -23.01 16.41 12.55
C ILE A 57 -24.25 17.29 12.67
N THR A 58 -24.22 18.28 13.54
CA THR A 58 -25.40 19.13 13.82
C THR A 58 -25.69 20.14 12.71
N THR A 59 -24.69 20.57 11.95
CA THR A 59 -24.89 21.39 10.74
C THR A 59 -25.38 20.54 9.57
N THR A 60 -24.96 19.29 9.44
CA THR A 60 -25.39 18.39 8.38
C THR A 60 -26.82 17.89 8.59
N ILE A 61 -27.18 17.51 9.82
CA ILE A 61 -28.51 17.01 10.21
C ILE A 61 -29.04 17.73 11.45
N PRO A 62 -29.48 19.01 11.34
CA PRO A 62 -29.89 19.82 12.50
C PRO A 62 -30.93 19.18 13.40
N ASN A 63 -31.82 18.37 12.82
CA ASN A 63 -32.89 17.70 13.55
C ASN A 63 -32.39 16.71 14.61
N ILE A 64 -31.12 16.27 14.55
CA ILE A 64 -30.54 15.40 15.57
C ILE A 64 -30.53 16.05 16.95
N ILE A 65 -30.52 17.39 17.03
CA ILE A 65 -30.52 18.14 18.30
C ILE A 65 -31.83 17.91 19.07
N VAL A 66 -32.94 17.77 18.37
CA VAL A 66 -34.26 17.54 18.98
C VAL A 66 -34.60 16.06 19.10
N GLU A 67 -33.79 15.17 18.52
CA GLU A 67 -33.95 13.72 18.64
C GLU A 67 -33.62 13.25 20.07
N SER A 68 -34.30 12.20 20.55
CA SER A 68 -33.97 11.61 21.85
C SER A 68 -32.64 10.82 21.78
N ILE A 69 -31.87 10.87 22.85
CA ILE A 69 -30.64 10.07 22.94
C ILE A 69 -30.93 8.58 22.84
N GLU A 70 -32.08 8.14 23.30
CA GLU A 70 -32.54 6.75 23.21
C GLU A 70 -32.73 6.31 21.75
N ASN A 71 -33.34 7.17 20.91
CA ASN A 71 -33.51 6.89 19.49
C ASN A 71 -32.16 6.85 18.76
N ILE A 72 -31.25 7.77 19.09
CA ILE A 72 -29.88 7.75 18.55
C ILE A 72 -29.17 6.45 18.95
N LYS A 73 -29.30 5.99 20.18
CA LYS A 73 -28.73 4.71 20.63
C LYS A 73 -29.34 3.52 19.89
N VAL A 74 -30.66 3.51 19.68
CA VAL A 74 -31.34 2.48 18.89
C VAL A 74 -30.74 2.43 17.51
N ARG A 75 -30.59 3.57 16.85
CA ARG A 75 -29.99 3.63 15.52
C ARG A 75 -28.54 3.15 15.48
N ILE A 76 -27.73 3.51 16.48
CA ILE A 76 -26.37 3.02 16.63
C ILE A 76 -26.35 1.49 16.81
N ASN A 77 -27.26 0.95 17.64
CA ASN A 77 -27.34 -0.51 17.83
C ASN A 77 -27.75 -1.25 16.55
N GLU A 78 -28.62 -0.67 15.73
CA GLU A 78 -28.93 -1.22 14.40
C GLU A 78 -27.69 -1.27 13.50
N LEU A 79 -26.87 -0.21 13.50
CA LEU A 79 -25.61 -0.19 12.75
C LEU A 79 -24.60 -1.23 13.27
N LEU A 80 -24.49 -1.39 14.60
CA LEU A 80 -23.69 -2.48 15.20
C LEU A 80 -24.19 -3.86 14.74
N GLY A 81 -25.49 -4.04 14.53
CA GLY A 81 -26.09 -5.27 14.02
C GLY A 81 -25.63 -5.66 12.62
N PHE A 82 -25.12 -4.73 11.82
CA PHE A 82 -24.49 -5.02 10.52
C PHE A 82 -23.08 -5.63 10.66
N GLY A 83 -22.51 -5.62 11.86
CA GLY A 83 -21.19 -6.18 12.15
C GLY A 83 -20.08 -5.14 12.34
N PHE A 84 -20.42 -3.86 12.28
CA PHE A 84 -19.46 -2.79 12.64
C PHE A 84 -19.19 -2.80 14.14
N ASN A 85 -17.96 -2.46 14.52
CA ASN A 85 -17.68 -2.17 15.91
C ASN A 85 -18.04 -0.71 16.27
N LYS A 86 -18.03 -0.38 17.55
CA LYS A 86 -18.45 0.93 18.03
C LYS A 86 -17.62 2.08 17.46
N LEU A 87 -16.30 1.92 17.35
CA LEU A 87 -15.41 2.95 16.79
C LEU A 87 -15.71 3.19 15.32
N GLU A 88 -15.96 2.13 14.56
CA GLU A 88 -16.32 2.20 13.16
C GLU A 88 -17.64 2.95 12.96
N VAL A 89 -18.67 2.65 13.77
CA VAL A 89 -19.96 3.35 13.69
C VAL A 89 -19.79 4.84 13.94
N PHE A 90 -19.02 5.25 14.95
CA PHE A 90 -18.81 6.69 15.22
C PHE A 90 -17.95 7.36 14.15
N LYS A 91 -16.97 6.67 13.59
CA LYS A 91 -16.21 7.15 12.41
C LYS A 91 -17.11 7.32 11.18
N MET A 92 -18.05 6.41 10.95
CA MET A 92 -19.03 6.52 9.86
C MET A 92 -19.96 7.72 10.08
N ILE A 93 -20.41 7.96 11.32
CA ILE A 93 -21.26 9.11 11.68
C ILE A 93 -20.48 10.41 11.47
N GLU A 94 -19.22 10.48 11.88
CA GLU A 94 -18.34 11.63 11.66
C GLU A 94 -18.16 11.95 10.18
N ASN A 95 -17.88 10.92 9.36
CA ASN A 95 -17.60 11.07 7.93
C ASN A 95 -18.87 11.34 7.11
N TYR A 96 -20.03 10.80 7.53
CA TYR A 96 -21.29 10.91 6.82
C TYR A 96 -22.48 10.87 7.79
N PRO A 97 -22.84 11.99 8.43
CA PRO A 97 -23.88 12.05 9.46
C PRO A 97 -25.24 11.51 9.02
N TYR A 98 -25.61 11.65 7.74
CA TYR A 98 -26.86 11.12 7.17
C TYR A 98 -27.08 9.61 7.39
N ILE A 99 -26.04 8.85 7.77
CA ILE A 99 -26.19 7.42 8.10
C ILE A 99 -27.14 7.20 9.28
N LEU A 100 -27.28 8.18 10.16
CA LEU A 100 -28.23 8.13 11.27
C LEU A 100 -29.71 8.19 10.81
N GLU A 101 -29.97 8.79 9.66
CA GLU A 101 -31.31 8.88 9.06
C GLU A 101 -31.59 7.82 8.01
N MET A 102 -30.58 7.02 7.65
CA MET A 102 -30.68 6.03 6.58
C MET A 102 -31.40 4.77 7.06
N SER A 103 -32.37 4.27 6.29
CA SER A 103 -33.06 3.01 6.64
C SER A 103 -32.15 1.78 6.49
N ASN A 104 -32.40 0.76 7.33
CA ASN A 104 -31.70 -0.53 7.25
C ASN A 104 -31.87 -1.19 5.88
N GLN A 105 -33.04 -1.04 5.25
CA GLN A 105 -33.30 -1.55 3.91
C GLN A 105 -32.34 -0.93 2.87
N ARG A 106 -32.07 0.36 2.98
CA ARG A 106 -31.15 1.06 2.07
C ARG A 106 -29.72 0.55 2.23
N ILE A 107 -29.28 0.30 3.47
CA ILE A 107 -27.97 -0.29 3.76
C ILE A 107 -27.90 -1.72 3.21
N ASN A 108 -28.91 -2.56 3.48
CA ASN A 108 -28.97 -3.93 2.97
C ASN A 108 -28.91 -3.99 1.44
N ASN A 109 -29.60 -3.09 0.74
CA ASN A 109 -29.53 -3.02 -0.72
C ASN A 109 -28.11 -2.77 -1.23
N LYS A 110 -27.26 -2.05 -0.47
CA LYS A 110 -25.86 -1.83 -0.85
C LYS A 110 -25.01 -3.08 -0.65
N TYR A 111 -25.23 -3.80 0.45
CA TYR A 111 -24.60 -5.12 0.62
C TYR A 111 -24.95 -6.04 -0.55
N GLN A 112 -26.22 -6.18 -0.89
CA GLN A 112 -26.66 -7.04 -2.00
C GLN A 112 -25.95 -6.71 -3.31
N VAL A 113 -25.87 -5.42 -3.68
CA VAL A 113 -25.22 -4.98 -4.92
C VAL A 113 -23.73 -5.32 -4.94
N LEU A 114 -23.04 -5.16 -3.81
CA LEU A 114 -21.58 -5.44 -3.72
C LEU A 114 -21.34 -6.96 -3.64
N GLU A 115 -22.16 -7.70 -2.90
CA GLU A 115 -22.07 -9.17 -2.78
C GLU A 115 -22.33 -9.87 -4.12
N GLU A 116 -23.27 -9.38 -4.96
CA GLU A 116 -23.50 -9.89 -6.32
C GLU A 116 -22.23 -9.87 -7.19
N ILE A 117 -21.33 -8.96 -6.87
CA ILE A 117 -20.07 -8.77 -7.60
C ILE A 117 -18.95 -9.65 -7.01
N GLY A 118 -19.11 -10.06 -5.75
CA GLY A 118 -18.17 -10.93 -5.05
C GLY A 118 -17.50 -10.30 -3.84
N PHE A 119 -17.90 -9.09 -3.41
CA PHE A 119 -17.43 -8.55 -2.13
C PHE A 119 -17.94 -9.45 -1.00
N SER A 120 -17.07 -9.79 -0.07
CA SER A 120 -17.51 -10.39 1.19
C SER A 120 -18.17 -9.33 2.08
N LYS A 121 -18.89 -9.77 3.10
CA LYS A 121 -19.47 -8.84 4.08
C LYS A 121 -18.40 -7.98 4.76
N ASP A 122 -17.23 -8.55 5.03
CA ASP A 122 -16.11 -7.86 5.66
C ASP A 122 -15.52 -6.80 4.71
N ASP A 123 -15.38 -7.11 3.41
CA ASP A 123 -14.97 -6.13 2.40
C ASP A 123 -15.94 -4.96 2.31
N CYS A 124 -17.27 -5.26 2.35
CA CYS A 124 -18.32 -4.23 2.38
C CYS A 124 -18.20 -3.35 3.63
N ASN A 125 -18.00 -3.95 4.80
CA ASN A 125 -17.85 -3.21 6.05
C ASN A 125 -16.61 -2.29 6.00
N GLU A 126 -15.47 -2.80 5.57
CA GLU A 126 -14.26 -2.00 5.40
C GLU A 126 -14.48 -0.82 4.44
N LEU A 127 -15.12 -1.08 3.30
CA LEU A 127 -15.47 -0.06 2.31
C LEU A 127 -16.40 1.01 2.90
N PHE A 128 -17.46 0.62 3.62
CA PHE A 128 -18.42 1.55 4.20
C PHE A 128 -17.81 2.41 5.32
N VAL A 129 -16.86 1.88 6.08
CA VAL A 129 -16.11 2.66 7.09
C VAL A 129 -15.17 3.67 6.43
N LYS A 130 -14.48 3.27 5.34
CA LYS A 130 -13.57 4.14 4.59
C LYS A 130 -14.33 5.23 3.81
N LYS A 131 -15.50 4.88 3.27
CA LYS A 131 -16.32 5.76 2.42
C LYS A 131 -17.81 5.55 2.68
N THR A 132 -18.29 6.10 3.77
CA THR A 132 -19.68 5.92 4.24
C THR A 132 -20.71 6.46 3.27
N ASP A 133 -20.42 7.54 2.55
CA ASP A 133 -21.33 8.18 1.58
C ASP A 133 -21.64 7.28 0.36
N ILE A 134 -20.89 6.20 0.14
CA ILE A 134 -21.24 5.17 -0.88
C ILE A 134 -22.62 4.56 -0.59
N LEU A 135 -23.03 4.50 0.67
CA LEU A 135 -24.37 4.05 1.07
C LEU A 135 -25.49 4.91 0.47
N ASN A 136 -25.20 6.16 0.11
CA ASN A 136 -26.14 7.07 -0.53
C ASN A 136 -26.15 6.97 -2.07
N LYS A 137 -25.13 6.37 -2.69
CA LYS A 137 -25.05 6.28 -4.15
C LYS A 137 -26.15 5.39 -4.73
N ASP A 138 -26.55 5.66 -5.96
CA ASP A 138 -27.45 4.80 -6.70
C ASP A 138 -26.80 3.43 -6.97
N PRO A 139 -27.51 2.31 -6.68
CA PRO A 139 -27.00 0.97 -6.99
C PRO A 139 -26.56 0.77 -8.44
N SER A 140 -27.28 1.38 -9.40
CA SER A 140 -26.94 1.29 -10.82
C SER A 140 -25.61 1.98 -11.15
N SER A 141 -25.27 3.06 -10.44
CA SER A 141 -23.98 3.74 -10.63
C SER A 141 -22.81 2.90 -10.14
N ILE A 142 -23.00 2.14 -9.07
CA ILE A 142 -22.01 1.19 -8.54
C ILE A 142 -21.80 0.07 -9.56
N LYS A 143 -22.89 -0.54 -10.06
CA LYS A 143 -22.84 -1.62 -11.08
C LYS A 143 -22.09 -1.15 -12.35
N LYS A 144 -22.46 0.02 -12.89
CA LYS A 144 -21.80 0.59 -14.08
C LYS A 144 -20.31 0.82 -13.88
N LYS A 145 -19.89 1.23 -12.69
CA LYS A 145 -18.45 1.39 -12.37
C LYS A 145 -17.71 0.06 -12.46
N ILE A 146 -18.31 -1.00 -11.95
CA ILE A 146 -17.72 -2.32 -11.94
C ILE A 146 -17.72 -2.94 -13.34
N GLU A 147 -18.82 -2.79 -14.09
CA GLU A 147 -18.91 -3.19 -15.49
C GLU A 147 -17.80 -2.54 -16.32
N PHE A 148 -17.55 -1.25 -16.11
CA PHE A 148 -16.44 -0.54 -16.77
C PHE A 148 -15.07 -1.20 -16.53
N PHE A 149 -14.77 -1.59 -15.28
CA PHE A 149 -13.52 -2.27 -14.98
C PHE A 149 -13.44 -3.68 -15.59
N LEU A 150 -14.57 -4.43 -15.57
CA LEU A 150 -14.65 -5.76 -16.20
C LEU A 150 -14.44 -5.65 -17.72
N GLU A 151 -15.07 -4.67 -18.38
CA GLU A 151 -14.91 -4.41 -19.81
C GLU A 151 -13.48 -4.00 -20.18
N TYR A 152 -12.77 -3.31 -19.28
CA TYR A 152 -11.37 -2.98 -19.47
C TYR A 152 -10.43 -4.17 -19.34
N GLY A 153 -10.89 -5.27 -18.68
CA GLY A 153 -10.14 -6.52 -18.53
C GLY A 153 -9.70 -6.86 -17.11
N TYR A 154 -10.11 -6.10 -16.09
CA TYR A 154 -9.86 -6.46 -14.69
C TYR A 154 -10.67 -7.69 -14.29
N ASP A 155 -10.12 -8.57 -13.48
CA ASP A 155 -10.91 -9.61 -12.84
C ASP A 155 -11.65 -9.08 -11.60
N LYS A 156 -12.60 -9.89 -11.08
CA LYS A 156 -13.41 -9.48 -9.94
C LYS A 156 -12.60 -9.21 -8.67
N ASN A 157 -11.55 -10.00 -8.41
CA ASN A 157 -10.72 -9.85 -7.21
C ASN A 157 -9.87 -8.58 -7.30
N ASP A 158 -9.36 -8.27 -8.51
CA ASP A 158 -8.64 -7.02 -8.78
C ASP A 158 -9.55 -5.82 -8.51
N ILE A 159 -10.79 -5.85 -9.02
CA ILE A 159 -11.77 -4.77 -8.83
C ILE A 159 -12.09 -4.58 -7.36
N ILE A 160 -12.35 -5.66 -6.61
CA ILE A 160 -12.60 -5.62 -5.16
C ILE A 160 -11.42 -4.98 -4.44
N THR A 161 -10.21 -5.42 -4.75
CA THR A 161 -8.97 -4.90 -4.15
C THR A 161 -8.83 -3.39 -4.41
N ILE A 162 -8.96 -2.97 -5.67
CA ILE A 162 -8.82 -1.57 -6.08
C ILE A 162 -9.86 -0.68 -5.41
N LEU A 163 -11.13 -1.07 -5.46
CA LEU A 163 -12.24 -0.27 -4.93
C LEU A 163 -12.24 -0.20 -3.39
N ARG A 164 -11.74 -1.24 -2.71
CA ARG A 164 -11.56 -1.24 -1.27
C ARG A 164 -10.39 -0.36 -0.83
N GLU A 165 -9.28 -0.38 -1.56
CA GLU A 165 -8.10 0.44 -1.23
C GLU A 165 -8.32 1.91 -1.58
N ILE A 166 -8.94 2.20 -2.74
CA ILE A 166 -9.17 3.56 -3.24
C ILE A 166 -10.67 3.80 -3.49
N PRO A 167 -11.49 3.90 -2.44
CA PRO A 167 -12.95 4.06 -2.58
C PRO A 167 -13.37 5.35 -3.28
N ILE A 168 -12.51 6.36 -3.39
CA ILE A 168 -12.76 7.59 -4.15
C ILE A 168 -13.06 7.31 -5.63
N LEU A 169 -12.67 6.16 -6.16
CA LEU A 169 -12.99 5.73 -7.52
C LEU A 169 -14.50 5.65 -7.78
N PHE A 170 -15.30 5.45 -6.74
CA PHE A 170 -16.76 5.51 -6.89
C PHE A 170 -17.26 6.92 -7.24
N ASP A 171 -16.51 7.97 -6.92
CA ASP A 171 -16.85 9.37 -7.27
C ASP A 171 -16.29 9.78 -8.62
N MET A 172 -15.22 9.16 -9.07
CA MET A 172 -14.62 9.46 -10.37
C MET A 172 -15.56 9.05 -11.51
N THR A 173 -15.68 9.89 -12.52
CA THR A 173 -16.37 9.53 -13.76
C THR A 173 -15.58 8.50 -14.55
N GLN A 174 -16.26 7.73 -15.44
CA GLN A 174 -15.57 6.81 -16.34
C GLN A 174 -14.50 7.55 -17.18
N LEU A 175 -14.82 8.76 -17.66
CA LEU A 175 -13.88 9.57 -18.43
C LEU A 175 -12.60 9.91 -17.63
N GLN A 176 -12.72 10.24 -16.35
CA GLN A 176 -11.55 10.50 -15.49
C GLN A 176 -10.68 9.27 -15.32
N ILE A 177 -11.29 8.10 -15.12
CA ILE A 177 -10.57 6.83 -14.99
C ILE A 177 -9.92 6.46 -16.32
N THR A 178 -10.65 6.56 -17.45
CA THR A 178 -10.12 6.29 -18.80
C THR A 178 -8.91 7.16 -19.09
N LYS A 179 -9.00 8.48 -18.85
CA LYS A 179 -7.86 9.39 -19.05
C LYS A 179 -6.63 8.95 -18.25
N LYS A 180 -6.84 8.51 -17.02
CA LYS A 180 -5.74 8.02 -16.18
C LYS A 180 -5.10 6.75 -16.76
N LEU A 181 -5.88 5.81 -17.26
CA LEU A 181 -5.39 4.59 -17.91
C LEU A 181 -4.68 4.91 -19.24
N GLU A 182 -5.18 5.89 -20.01
CA GLU A 182 -4.56 6.35 -21.25
C GLU A 182 -3.20 7.01 -21.00
N GLU A 183 -2.99 7.75 -19.91
CA GLU A 183 -1.68 8.30 -19.54
C GLU A 183 -0.61 7.20 -19.45
N TYR A 184 -0.95 6.02 -18.92
CA TYR A 184 -0.04 4.87 -18.85
C TYR A 184 0.17 4.24 -20.24
N LYS A 185 -0.86 4.17 -21.09
CA LYS A 185 -0.71 3.69 -22.48
C LYS A 185 0.20 4.61 -23.30
N GLU A 186 0.02 5.94 -23.19
CA GLU A 186 0.89 6.94 -23.84
C GLU A 186 2.35 6.79 -23.41
N PHE A 187 2.59 6.42 -22.16
CA PHE A 187 3.94 6.13 -21.66
C PHE A 187 4.54 4.85 -22.24
N GLY A 188 3.71 3.93 -22.74
CA GLY A 188 4.13 2.69 -23.40
C GLY A 188 3.80 1.39 -22.68
N PHE A 189 2.95 1.43 -21.62
CA PHE A 189 2.43 0.21 -21.00
C PHE A 189 1.33 -0.42 -21.84
N THR A 190 1.31 -1.74 -21.90
CA THR A 190 0.16 -2.50 -22.42
C THR A 190 -1.00 -2.52 -21.43
N GLU A 191 -2.21 -2.84 -21.88
CA GLU A 191 -3.39 -2.95 -21.00
C GLU A 191 -3.17 -3.95 -19.87
N ASP A 192 -2.64 -5.13 -20.16
CA ASP A 192 -2.32 -6.14 -19.13
C ASP A 192 -1.31 -5.63 -18.09
N GLU A 193 -0.34 -4.82 -18.52
CA GLU A 193 0.64 -4.22 -17.62
C GLU A 193 0.02 -3.14 -16.74
N ILE A 194 -0.88 -2.32 -17.31
CA ILE A 194 -1.64 -1.30 -16.58
C ILE A 194 -2.51 -1.97 -15.51
N ILE A 195 -3.25 -3.02 -15.87
CA ILE A 195 -4.05 -3.80 -14.92
C ILE A 195 -3.18 -4.26 -13.75
N LYS A 196 -2.04 -4.90 -14.02
CA LYS A 196 -1.14 -5.42 -12.99
C LYS A 196 -0.59 -4.34 -12.06
N ILE A 197 -0.10 -3.22 -12.62
CA ILE A 197 0.48 -2.15 -11.78
C ILE A 197 -0.57 -1.42 -10.97
N THR A 198 -1.77 -1.19 -11.52
CA THR A 198 -2.87 -0.50 -10.81
C THR A 198 -3.58 -1.39 -9.78
N THR A 199 -3.59 -2.71 -9.98
CA THR A 199 -4.03 -3.66 -8.94
C THR A 199 -3.01 -3.73 -7.80
N TYR A 200 -1.72 -3.74 -8.13
CA TYR A 200 -0.66 -3.75 -7.10
C TYR A 200 -0.56 -2.43 -6.33
N LEU A 201 -0.73 -1.30 -7.00
CA LEU A 201 -0.67 0.06 -6.44
C LEU A 201 -1.88 0.87 -6.89
N PRO A 202 -3.06 0.70 -6.29
CA PRO A 202 -4.28 1.41 -6.66
C PRO A 202 -4.16 2.93 -6.58
N ASP A 203 -3.30 3.47 -5.73
CA ASP A 203 -2.99 4.91 -5.65
C ASP A 203 -2.65 5.54 -7.01
N LEU A 204 -2.21 4.74 -7.98
CA LEU A 204 -1.92 5.21 -9.34
C LEU A 204 -3.12 5.88 -10.03
N TYR A 205 -4.35 5.59 -9.61
CA TYR A 205 -5.55 6.26 -10.12
C TYR A 205 -5.67 7.72 -9.66
N ILE A 206 -5.08 8.05 -8.51
CA ILE A 206 -5.18 9.39 -7.89
C ILE A 206 -3.89 10.21 -8.01
N TYR A 207 -2.77 9.61 -8.43
CA TYR A 207 -1.54 10.36 -8.69
C TYR A 207 -1.72 11.29 -9.88
N ASN A 208 -1.13 12.49 -9.79
CA ASN A 208 -1.14 13.41 -10.93
C ASN A 208 -0.08 13.02 -11.98
N LYS A 209 -0.24 13.55 -13.21
CA LYS A 209 0.68 13.24 -14.33
C LYS A 209 2.11 13.73 -14.04
N GLU A 210 2.24 14.85 -13.33
CA GLU A 210 3.53 15.44 -12.97
C GLU A 210 4.34 14.54 -12.04
N ASP A 211 3.70 13.84 -11.10
CA ASP A 211 4.36 12.89 -10.21
C ASP A 211 5.03 11.73 -10.97
N ILE A 212 4.40 11.29 -12.04
CA ILE A 212 4.94 10.21 -12.88
C ILE A 212 6.00 10.76 -13.83
N THR A 213 5.71 11.90 -14.48
CA THR A 213 6.57 12.51 -15.50
C THR A 213 7.90 12.97 -14.90
N SER A 214 7.92 13.53 -13.70
CA SER A 214 9.16 13.98 -13.04
C SER A 214 10.14 12.82 -12.81
N LYS A 215 9.66 11.68 -12.34
CA LYS A 215 10.49 10.49 -12.09
C LYS A 215 11.00 9.86 -13.39
N THR A 216 10.11 9.72 -14.36
CA THR A 216 10.46 9.13 -15.66
C THR A 216 11.43 10.03 -16.44
N LYS A 217 11.25 11.36 -16.36
CA LYS A 217 12.17 12.33 -16.93
C LYS A 217 13.55 12.22 -16.30
N TYR A 218 13.62 12.23 -14.97
CA TYR A 218 14.89 12.09 -14.25
C TYR A 218 15.63 10.79 -14.63
N LEU A 219 14.92 9.66 -14.67
CA LEU A 219 15.51 8.38 -15.08
C LEU A 219 16.02 8.46 -16.54
N THR A 220 15.25 9.09 -17.45
CA THR A 220 15.68 9.24 -18.84
C THR A 220 16.94 10.09 -18.98
N GLU A 221 17.04 11.19 -18.23
CA GLU A 221 18.22 12.05 -18.16
C GLU A 221 19.44 11.30 -17.59
N ASN A 222 19.24 10.27 -16.78
CA ASN A 222 20.26 9.36 -16.25
C ASN A 222 20.44 8.08 -17.08
N GLY A 223 20.10 8.11 -18.37
CA GLY A 223 20.44 7.07 -19.35
C GLY A 223 19.49 5.87 -19.40
N TYR A 224 18.34 5.92 -18.71
CA TYR A 224 17.31 4.87 -18.83
C TYR A 224 16.49 5.05 -20.10
N THR A 225 16.31 3.99 -20.83
CA THR A 225 15.33 3.96 -21.92
C THR A 225 13.91 3.79 -21.36
N THR A 226 12.89 4.17 -22.14
CA THR A 226 11.48 3.92 -21.76
C THR A 226 11.26 2.44 -21.39
N LYS A 227 11.88 1.52 -22.12
CA LYS A 227 11.80 0.08 -21.84
C LYS A 227 12.38 -0.28 -20.47
N ASN A 228 13.54 0.26 -20.09
CA ASN A 228 14.13 0.04 -18.77
C ASN A 228 13.20 0.55 -17.66
N ILE A 229 12.62 1.74 -17.85
CA ILE A 229 11.70 2.37 -16.89
C ILE A 229 10.44 1.50 -16.72
N ILE A 230 9.81 1.09 -17.83
CA ILE A 230 8.63 0.20 -17.80
C ILE A 230 8.97 -1.11 -17.07
N ASN A 231 10.10 -1.75 -17.39
CA ASN A 231 10.52 -2.98 -16.74
C ASN A 231 10.74 -2.81 -15.24
N ALA A 232 11.33 -1.69 -14.81
CA ALA A 232 11.52 -1.38 -13.40
C ALA A 232 10.19 -1.16 -12.68
N ILE A 233 9.26 -0.39 -13.26
CA ILE A 233 7.93 -0.13 -12.72
C ILE A 233 7.10 -1.42 -12.63
N LYS A 234 7.15 -2.28 -13.64
CA LYS A 234 6.45 -3.58 -13.63
C LYS A 234 6.90 -4.48 -12.47
N LYS A 235 8.18 -4.45 -12.13
CA LYS A 235 8.74 -5.23 -11.02
C LYS A 235 8.46 -4.56 -9.67
N LEU A 236 8.42 -3.24 -9.63
CA LEU A 236 8.27 -2.45 -8.41
C LEU A 236 7.42 -1.17 -8.67
N PRO A 237 6.10 -1.27 -8.80
CA PRO A 237 5.22 -0.11 -9.08
C PRO A 237 5.35 1.02 -8.05
N ILE A 238 5.74 0.72 -6.81
CA ILE A 238 5.93 1.69 -5.74
C ILE A 238 7.00 2.77 -6.07
N ILE A 239 7.83 2.56 -7.09
CA ILE A 239 8.74 3.60 -7.65
C ILE A 239 7.94 4.85 -8.02
N LEU A 240 6.70 4.69 -8.48
CA LEU A 240 5.82 5.80 -8.87
C LEU A 240 5.19 6.54 -7.69
N LYS A 241 5.35 6.05 -6.46
CA LYS A 241 4.76 6.69 -5.27
C LYS A 241 5.21 8.15 -5.15
N HIS A 242 4.28 9.02 -4.70
CA HIS A 242 4.42 10.49 -4.72
C HIS A 242 5.81 11.00 -4.25
N ASN A 243 6.31 10.56 -3.13
CA ASN A 243 7.54 11.09 -2.53
C ASN A 243 8.84 10.32 -2.90
N ASN A 244 8.85 9.55 -3.99
CA ASN A 244 10.01 8.70 -4.29
C ASN A 244 11.06 9.35 -5.20
N LEU A 245 10.84 10.54 -5.77
CA LEU A 245 11.83 11.16 -6.66
C LEU A 245 13.16 11.41 -5.94
N SER A 246 13.15 12.10 -4.81
CA SER A 246 14.36 12.38 -4.02
C SER A 246 15.11 11.10 -3.62
N LYS A 247 14.39 10.03 -3.36
CA LYS A 247 14.97 8.74 -3.02
C LYS A 247 15.65 8.06 -4.21
N ILE A 248 15.06 8.19 -5.40
CA ILE A 248 15.67 7.71 -6.65
C ILE A 248 16.96 8.48 -6.92
N GLU A 249 16.91 9.80 -6.80
CA GLU A 249 18.07 10.70 -6.96
C GLU A 249 19.20 10.34 -5.99
N GLU A 250 18.89 10.27 -4.70
CA GLU A 250 19.86 9.90 -3.66
C GLU A 250 20.50 8.53 -3.88
N ASN A 251 19.73 7.55 -4.38
CA ASN A 251 20.24 6.20 -4.60
C ASN A 251 21.12 6.11 -5.84
N ILE A 252 20.80 6.82 -6.92
CA ILE A 252 21.64 6.89 -8.12
C ILE A 252 22.95 7.59 -7.77
N GLU A 253 22.90 8.76 -7.13
CA GLU A 253 24.10 9.49 -6.65
C GLU A 253 24.94 8.61 -5.71
N ASN A 254 24.31 7.88 -4.80
CA ASN A 254 25.03 6.99 -3.89
C ASN A 254 25.75 5.86 -4.64
N LEU A 255 25.15 5.28 -5.67
CA LEU A 255 25.81 4.26 -6.49
C LEU A 255 27.02 4.84 -7.25
N GLU A 256 26.90 6.05 -7.80
CA GLU A 256 28.04 6.75 -8.43
C GLU A 256 29.18 6.99 -7.43
N ASN A 257 28.85 7.43 -6.21
CA ASN A 257 29.82 7.63 -5.12
C ASN A 257 30.48 6.31 -4.66
N LEU A 258 29.81 5.17 -4.80
CA LEU A 258 30.38 3.84 -4.57
C LEU A 258 31.26 3.35 -5.72
N GLY A 259 31.27 4.06 -6.88
CA GLY A 259 32.12 3.81 -8.03
C GLY A 259 31.44 3.08 -9.19
N PHE A 260 30.12 2.92 -9.17
CA PHE A 260 29.38 2.39 -10.32
C PHE A 260 29.29 3.46 -11.43
N GLY A 261 29.54 3.06 -12.66
CA GLY A 261 29.27 3.92 -13.82
C GLY A 261 27.78 3.89 -14.22
N ILE A 262 27.30 4.94 -14.90
CA ILE A 262 25.89 4.99 -15.38
C ILE A 262 25.53 3.77 -16.25
N SER A 263 26.45 3.30 -17.10
CA SER A 263 26.28 2.09 -17.90
C SER A 263 26.09 0.80 -17.08
N GLU A 264 26.49 0.81 -15.81
CA GLU A 264 26.31 -0.29 -14.87
C GLU A 264 25.06 -0.10 -14.02
N ILE A 265 24.73 1.16 -13.61
CA ILE A 265 23.59 1.49 -12.75
C ILE A 265 22.27 1.13 -13.42
N VAL A 266 22.11 1.43 -14.71
CA VAL A 266 20.87 1.13 -15.45
C VAL A 266 20.55 -0.37 -15.46
N PRO A 267 21.43 -1.28 -15.92
CA PRO A 267 21.14 -2.72 -15.90
C PRO A 267 21.08 -3.30 -14.46
N LEU A 268 21.82 -2.73 -13.52
CA LEU A 268 21.78 -3.10 -12.10
C LEU A 268 20.40 -2.88 -11.50
N THR A 269 19.85 -1.69 -11.68
CA THR A 269 18.54 -1.30 -11.17
C THR A 269 17.38 -1.89 -11.97
N GLU A 270 17.55 -2.17 -13.25
CA GLU A 270 16.56 -2.93 -14.04
C GLU A 270 16.43 -4.38 -13.54
N LYS A 271 17.55 -5.02 -13.17
CA LYS A 271 17.54 -6.35 -12.57
C LYS A 271 16.92 -6.33 -11.18
N ASN A 272 17.26 -5.34 -10.36
CA ASN A 272 16.75 -5.17 -8.99
C ASN A 272 16.26 -3.73 -8.73
N PRO A 273 15.01 -3.37 -9.10
CA PRO A 273 14.46 -2.02 -8.90
C PRO A 273 14.35 -1.58 -7.44
N TYR A 274 14.38 -2.52 -6.49
CA TYR A 274 14.38 -2.20 -5.05
C TYR A 274 15.56 -1.28 -4.65
N ILE A 275 16.65 -1.31 -5.43
CA ILE A 275 17.81 -0.40 -5.25
C ILE A 275 17.37 1.07 -5.35
N LEU A 276 16.40 1.40 -6.21
CA LEU A 276 15.87 2.76 -6.35
C LEU A 276 14.91 3.16 -5.20
N HIS A 277 14.50 2.21 -4.37
CA HIS A 277 13.47 2.41 -3.35
C HIS A 277 13.99 2.28 -1.91
N TYR A 278 14.95 1.41 -1.65
CA TYR A 278 15.51 1.22 -0.30
C TYR A 278 16.35 2.43 0.15
N SER A 279 16.72 2.50 1.43
CA SER A 279 17.56 3.58 1.93
C SER A 279 18.98 3.47 1.36
N LYS A 280 19.60 4.62 1.04
CA LYS A 280 21.00 4.69 0.60
C LYS A 280 21.97 4.07 1.61
N ASP A 281 21.67 4.18 2.91
CA ASP A 281 22.49 3.60 3.97
C ASP A 281 22.52 2.07 3.88
N MET A 282 21.39 1.42 3.60
CA MET A 282 21.33 -0.03 3.41
C MET A 282 22.20 -0.47 2.24
N ILE A 283 22.13 0.25 1.12
CA ILE A 283 22.92 -0.03 -0.09
C ILE A 283 24.41 0.14 0.21
N SER A 284 24.80 1.28 0.82
CA SER A 284 26.18 1.57 1.19
C SER A 284 26.73 0.60 2.23
N ASP A 285 25.92 0.21 3.19
CA ASP A 285 26.28 -0.73 4.24
C ASP A 285 26.56 -2.13 3.71
N ASN A 286 25.76 -2.60 2.75
CA ASN A 286 25.98 -3.90 2.11
C ASN A 286 27.23 -3.88 1.23
N PHE A 287 27.49 -2.77 0.52
CA PHE A 287 28.72 -2.57 -0.23
C PHE A 287 29.94 -2.62 0.70
N LYS A 288 29.94 -1.80 1.78
CA LYS A 288 31.01 -1.76 2.80
C LYS A 288 31.18 -3.10 3.53
N CYS A 289 30.11 -3.86 3.70
CA CYS A 289 30.18 -5.19 4.28
C CYS A 289 31.09 -6.11 3.44
N CYS A 290 31.00 -6.05 2.11
CA CYS A 290 31.89 -6.81 1.24
C CYS A 290 33.37 -6.35 1.36
N ILE A 291 33.62 -5.04 1.40
CA ILE A 291 34.96 -4.47 1.57
C ILE A 291 35.64 -4.96 2.86
N LYS A 292 34.90 -5.09 3.97
CA LYS A 292 35.39 -5.62 5.26
C LYS A 292 36.06 -7.00 5.14
N TYR A 293 35.70 -7.78 4.13
CA TYR A 293 36.22 -9.12 3.87
C TYR A 293 37.39 -9.13 2.85
N ASN A 294 38.12 -8.00 2.72
CA ASN A 294 39.27 -7.82 1.81
C ASN A 294 38.94 -7.95 0.32
N LEU A 295 37.68 -7.59 -0.03
CA LEU A 295 37.30 -7.43 -1.43
C LEU A 295 37.60 -5.99 -1.88
N PHE A 296 38.23 -5.81 -3.03
CA PHE A 296 38.47 -4.50 -3.60
C PHE A 296 37.20 -3.90 -4.20
N ASN A 297 37.11 -2.57 -4.30
CA ASN A 297 35.93 -1.88 -4.83
C ASN A 297 35.46 -2.44 -6.19
N ASN A 298 36.38 -2.62 -7.13
CA ASN A 298 36.14 -3.16 -8.46
C ASN A 298 35.57 -4.62 -8.42
N GLU A 299 36.07 -5.42 -7.47
CA GLU A 299 35.56 -6.79 -7.26
C GLU A 299 34.15 -6.76 -6.72
N VAL A 300 33.87 -5.87 -5.75
CA VAL A 300 32.51 -5.70 -5.18
C VAL A 300 31.55 -5.18 -6.24
N ILE A 301 31.94 -4.17 -7.04
CA ILE A 301 31.13 -3.67 -8.16
C ILE A 301 30.78 -4.81 -9.12
N LYS A 302 31.77 -5.62 -9.53
CA LYS A 302 31.54 -6.79 -10.40
C LYS A 302 30.57 -7.76 -9.78
N MET A 303 30.75 -8.11 -8.51
CA MET A 303 29.85 -9.03 -7.78
C MET A 303 28.42 -8.49 -7.71
N MET A 304 28.26 -7.19 -7.46
CA MET A 304 26.95 -6.55 -7.38
C MET A 304 26.27 -6.41 -8.74
N ASN A 305 27.02 -6.16 -9.82
CA ASN A 305 26.52 -6.19 -11.20
C ASN A 305 26.03 -7.60 -11.62
N GLU A 306 26.73 -8.64 -11.18
CA GLU A 306 26.34 -10.03 -11.40
C GLU A 306 25.09 -10.37 -10.56
N THR A 307 25.09 -10.01 -9.27
CA THR A 307 24.05 -10.33 -8.30
C THR A 307 23.54 -9.05 -7.58
N PRO A 308 22.71 -8.23 -8.25
CA PRO A 308 22.22 -6.95 -7.71
C PRO A 308 21.44 -7.06 -6.40
N LEU A 309 20.88 -8.23 -6.11
CA LEU A 309 20.18 -8.52 -4.87
C LEU A 309 21.06 -8.30 -3.62
N LEU A 310 22.38 -8.45 -3.74
CA LEU A 310 23.30 -8.25 -2.62
C LEU A 310 23.25 -6.82 -2.05
N LEU A 311 22.99 -5.81 -2.88
CA LEU A 311 22.83 -4.41 -2.43
C LEU A 311 21.63 -4.21 -1.51
N THR A 312 20.60 -5.01 -1.67
CA THR A 312 19.35 -4.94 -0.92
C THR A 312 19.13 -6.14 0.02
N TYR A 313 20.18 -6.95 0.20
CA TYR A 313 20.12 -8.15 1.02
C TYR A 313 20.09 -7.82 2.52
N ASN A 314 19.67 -8.76 3.35
CA ASN A 314 19.77 -8.57 4.80
C ASN A 314 21.24 -8.50 5.21
N LYS A 315 21.67 -7.36 5.77
CA LYS A 315 23.08 -7.09 6.12
C LYS A 315 23.67 -8.14 7.07
N LYS A 316 22.91 -8.56 8.11
CA LYS A 316 23.38 -9.56 9.08
C LYS A 316 23.61 -10.91 8.42
N GLU A 317 22.72 -11.28 7.53
CA GLU A 317 22.85 -12.54 6.79
C GLU A 317 23.96 -12.48 5.75
N LEU A 318 24.16 -11.33 5.08
CA LEU A 318 25.30 -11.11 4.19
C LEU A 318 26.65 -11.19 4.93
N ASP A 319 26.77 -10.52 6.07
CA ASP A 319 27.97 -10.55 6.91
C ASP A 319 28.28 -11.97 7.39
N LYS A 320 27.26 -12.71 7.86
CA LYS A 320 27.41 -14.12 8.26
C LYS A 320 27.92 -15.00 7.12
N ARG A 321 27.40 -14.81 5.91
CA ARG A 321 27.81 -15.56 4.73
C ARG A 321 29.25 -15.25 4.32
N LEU A 322 29.58 -13.95 4.22
CA LEU A 322 30.95 -13.52 3.90
C LEU A 322 31.98 -14.02 4.93
N HIS A 323 31.62 -14.02 6.22
CA HIS A 323 32.44 -14.60 7.28
C HIS A 323 32.70 -16.08 7.05
N TYR A 324 31.65 -16.88 6.81
CA TYR A 324 31.78 -18.30 6.49
C TYR A 324 32.72 -18.55 5.28
N TYR A 325 32.54 -17.81 4.19
CA TYR A 325 33.37 -17.96 3.01
C TYR A 325 34.83 -17.60 3.26
N LYS A 326 35.09 -16.57 4.09
CA LYS A 326 36.43 -16.18 4.50
C LYS A 326 37.10 -17.30 5.33
N ASP A 327 36.41 -17.81 6.34
CA ASP A 327 36.94 -18.85 7.24
C ASP A 327 37.25 -20.16 6.50
N LYS A 328 36.48 -20.47 5.48
CA LYS A 328 36.69 -21.65 4.62
C LYS A 328 37.70 -21.44 3.50
N ASN A 329 38.29 -20.23 3.35
CA ASN A 329 39.15 -19.82 2.24
C ASN A 329 38.44 -19.97 0.86
N LEU A 330 37.18 -19.53 0.77
CA LEU A 330 36.33 -19.64 -0.41
C LEU A 330 36.00 -18.27 -1.04
N ILE A 331 36.65 -17.18 -0.61
CA ILE A 331 36.40 -15.81 -1.10
C ILE A 331 36.60 -15.72 -2.62
N ASP A 332 37.63 -16.34 -3.17
CA ASP A 332 37.86 -16.32 -4.62
C ASP A 332 36.79 -17.03 -5.44
N ILE A 333 36.08 -17.97 -4.83
CA ILE A 333 34.96 -18.65 -5.48
C ILE A 333 33.79 -17.70 -5.63
N ILE A 334 33.46 -16.91 -4.59
CA ILE A 334 32.36 -15.94 -4.68
C ILE A 334 32.70 -14.71 -5.53
N LYS A 335 33.99 -14.34 -5.66
CA LYS A 335 34.45 -13.33 -6.63
C LYS A 335 34.17 -13.73 -8.06
N ASN A 336 34.27 -15.05 -8.37
CA ASN A 336 34.02 -15.59 -9.70
C ASN A 336 32.54 -15.84 -9.97
N ASN A 337 31.72 -16.06 -8.94
CA ASN A 337 30.27 -16.21 -9.04
C ASN A 337 29.60 -15.80 -7.73
N SER A 338 29.16 -14.55 -7.68
CA SER A 338 28.54 -13.95 -6.50
C SER A 338 27.15 -14.54 -6.16
N ASN A 339 26.50 -15.23 -7.10
CA ASN A 339 25.25 -15.93 -6.83
C ASN A 339 25.38 -17.01 -5.75
N TYR A 340 26.59 -17.52 -5.52
CA TYR A 340 26.83 -18.47 -4.43
C TYR A 340 26.55 -17.89 -3.04
N LEU A 341 26.59 -16.57 -2.89
CA LEU A 341 26.17 -15.88 -1.67
C LEU A 341 24.66 -16.01 -1.42
N LEU A 342 23.83 -16.36 -2.40
CA LEU A 342 22.40 -16.56 -2.25
C LEU A 342 22.03 -17.98 -1.79
N ILE A 343 22.95 -18.94 -1.87
CA ILE A 343 22.72 -20.32 -1.41
C ILE A 343 22.71 -20.32 0.13
N SER A 344 21.76 -21.01 0.75
CA SER A 344 21.70 -21.08 2.22
C SER A 344 22.94 -21.76 2.80
N LEU A 345 23.50 -21.21 3.89
CA LEU A 345 24.66 -21.81 4.56
C LEU A 345 24.35 -23.22 5.05
N GLU A 346 23.15 -23.44 5.57
CA GLU A 346 22.70 -24.78 6.00
C GLU A 346 22.81 -25.82 4.88
N LEU A 347 22.39 -25.45 3.66
CA LEU A 347 22.53 -26.33 2.50
C LEU A 347 24.00 -26.61 2.17
N ILE A 348 24.85 -25.57 2.23
CA ILE A 348 26.29 -25.70 1.95
C ILE A 348 26.93 -26.60 3.00
N GLU A 349 26.72 -26.35 4.29
CA GLU A 349 27.28 -27.12 5.41
C GLU A 349 26.81 -28.58 5.36
N ASN A 350 25.56 -28.80 5.04
CA ASN A 350 25.05 -30.17 4.90
C ASN A 350 25.63 -30.89 3.68
N ARG A 351 25.84 -30.19 2.54
CA ARG A 351 26.49 -30.77 1.37
C ARG A 351 27.95 -31.12 1.65
N GLU A 352 28.67 -30.33 2.45
CA GLU A 352 30.05 -30.67 2.85
C GLU A 352 30.21 -32.09 3.42
N LYS A 353 29.16 -32.57 4.13
CA LYS A 353 29.17 -33.92 4.73
C LYS A 353 29.21 -35.07 3.69
N TYR A 354 28.74 -34.79 2.48
CA TYR A 354 28.69 -35.79 1.38
C TYR A 354 29.87 -35.67 0.42
N ILE A 355 30.64 -34.54 0.46
CA ILE A 355 31.74 -34.33 -0.46
C ILE A 355 32.94 -35.15 -0.01
N LYS A 356 33.22 -36.24 -0.73
CA LYS A 356 34.35 -37.14 -0.50
C LYS A 356 35.63 -36.70 -1.24
N THR A 357 35.53 -35.69 -2.14
CA THR A 357 36.63 -35.19 -2.96
C THR A 357 37.23 -33.92 -2.38
N LYS A 358 38.49 -33.60 -2.74
CA LYS A 358 39.15 -32.35 -2.33
C LYS A 358 38.53 -31.09 -2.99
N ASN A 359 37.59 -31.23 -3.91
CA ASN A 359 37.00 -30.11 -4.61
C ASN A 359 35.84 -29.49 -3.80
N LYS A 360 36.18 -28.53 -2.95
CA LYS A 360 35.22 -27.79 -2.11
C LYS A 360 34.16 -27.02 -2.92
N ALA A 361 34.42 -26.75 -4.21
CA ALA A 361 33.47 -26.05 -5.07
C ALA A 361 32.21 -26.87 -5.39
N ASP A 362 32.24 -28.18 -5.18
CA ASP A 362 31.08 -29.03 -5.45
C ASP A 362 29.87 -28.74 -4.55
N VAL A 363 30.04 -28.03 -3.41
CA VAL A 363 28.91 -27.60 -2.57
C VAL A 363 27.99 -26.61 -3.30
N PHE A 364 28.49 -25.94 -4.31
CA PHE A 364 27.79 -24.93 -5.11
C PHE A 364 27.08 -25.48 -6.35
N LEU A 365 27.22 -26.75 -6.62
CA LEU A 365 26.51 -27.40 -7.71
C LEU A 365 24.99 -27.18 -7.58
N SER A 366 24.29 -27.09 -8.70
CA SER A 366 22.84 -27.16 -8.70
C SER A 366 22.35 -28.47 -8.04
N ASP A 367 21.12 -28.49 -7.54
CA ASP A 367 20.58 -29.70 -6.91
C ASP A 367 20.63 -30.91 -7.85
N LYS A 368 20.40 -30.69 -9.14
CA LYS A 368 20.50 -31.75 -10.18
C LYS A 368 21.93 -32.25 -10.37
N GLU A 369 22.90 -31.34 -10.44
CA GLU A 369 24.31 -31.71 -10.61
C GLU A 369 24.84 -32.42 -9.37
N PHE A 370 24.47 -31.91 -8.17
CA PHE A 370 24.84 -32.52 -6.91
C PHE A 370 24.28 -33.93 -6.79
N TYR A 371 22.98 -34.13 -7.13
CA TYR A 371 22.35 -35.44 -7.16
C TYR A 371 23.06 -36.39 -8.17
N ASN A 372 23.37 -35.93 -9.37
CA ASN A 372 24.03 -36.71 -10.37
C ASN A 372 25.41 -37.25 -9.91
N LYS A 373 26.13 -36.38 -9.12
CA LYS A 373 27.47 -36.70 -8.66
C LYS A 373 27.50 -37.52 -7.37
N TYR A 374 26.63 -37.15 -6.40
CA TYR A 374 26.65 -37.73 -5.06
C TYR A 374 25.47 -38.67 -4.76
N LYS A 375 24.46 -38.71 -5.64
CA LYS A 375 23.24 -39.55 -5.52
C LYS A 375 22.39 -39.23 -4.27
N VAL A 376 22.42 -37.97 -3.79
CA VAL A 376 21.66 -37.48 -2.65
C VAL A 376 20.81 -36.30 -3.09
N ASN A 377 19.52 -36.33 -2.80
CA ASN A 377 18.62 -35.23 -3.13
C ASN A 377 18.64 -34.12 -2.05
N ARG A 378 18.05 -32.98 -2.41
CA ARG A 378 18.03 -31.80 -1.52
C ARG A 378 17.31 -32.07 -0.19
N ASP A 379 16.21 -32.80 -0.23
CA ASP A 379 15.39 -33.06 0.95
C ASP A 379 16.12 -33.95 1.95
N ASP A 380 16.85 -34.96 1.45
CA ASP A 380 17.68 -35.83 2.31
C ASP A 380 18.86 -35.06 2.92
N ILE A 381 19.43 -34.11 2.14
CA ILE A 381 20.52 -33.25 2.62
C ILE A 381 20.02 -32.38 3.77
N LEU A 382 18.84 -31.74 3.61
CA LEU A 382 18.27 -30.85 4.63
C LEU A 382 17.79 -31.62 5.87
N LYS A 383 17.33 -32.86 5.73
CA LYS A 383 16.95 -33.71 6.88
C LYS A 383 18.14 -34.29 7.62
N GLY A 384 19.34 -34.15 7.11
CA GLY A 384 20.54 -34.74 7.69
C GLY A 384 20.56 -36.27 7.68
N VAL A 385 19.77 -36.91 6.84
CA VAL A 385 19.74 -38.36 6.67
C VAL A 385 21.04 -38.77 5.97
N LYS A 386 21.81 -39.61 6.61
CA LYS A 386 23.05 -40.23 6.05
C LYS A 386 22.73 -41.39 5.17
#